data_9c0c75e57ea551ab910df8cf5a91ea74
#
_entry.id   9c0c75e57ea551ab910df8cf5a91ea74
#
_cell.length_a   1.000
_cell.length_b   1.000
_cell.length_c   1.000
_cell.angle_alpha   90.00
_cell.angle_beta   90.00
_cell.angle_gamma   90.00
#
_symmetry.space_group_name_H-M   'P 1'
#
loop_
_entity.id
_entity.type
_entity.pdbx_description
1 polymer ?
#
loop_
_entity_poly.entity_id
_entity_poly.type
_entity_poly.pdbx_seq_one_letter_code
_entity_poly.pdbx_strand_id
1 'polypeptide(L)'
;MRELENKLAYTVSKYEKEIAQLKKEILAPRIKFTSKMGQFEKVLQVCCMVCNVTPSEVLSKCRRGDIMTARHLIVYLLRFDYALHYAEIGRRLNRDHSTAINSFKQFSNSLEYRKEEKRLYNTAKELLGMEVQSA
;
A
#
# COMPACT_ATOMS: atom_id res chain seq x y z
N MET A 1 2.47 -31.06 -20.81
CA MET A 1 1.55 -30.06 -20.28
C MET A 1 2.06 -29.34 -19.05
N ARG A 2 2.60 -30.07 -18.05
CA ARG A 2 3.16 -29.43 -16.85
C ARG A 2 4.31 -28.48 -17.17
N GLU A 3 5.14 -28.80 -18.14
CA GLU A 3 6.27 -27.96 -18.53
C GLU A 3 5.80 -26.62 -19.13
N LEU A 4 4.73 -26.66 -19.94
CA LEU A 4 4.15 -25.43 -20.51
C LEU A 4 3.52 -24.57 -19.45
N GLU A 5 2.80 -25.19 -18.49
CA GLU A 5 2.19 -24.48 -17.38
C GLU A 5 3.25 -23.84 -16.49
N ASN A 6 4.35 -24.57 -16.24
CA ASN A 6 5.47 -24.06 -15.43
C ASN A 6 6.19 -22.91 -16.15
N LYS A 7 6.39 -23.01 -17.47
CA LYS A 7 6.99 -21.94 -18.26
C LYS A 7 6.10 -20.71 -18.29
N LEU A 8 4.78 -20.90 -18.42
CA LEU A 8 3.83 -19.80 -18.42
C LEU A 8 3.81 -19.12 -17.07
N ALA A 9 3.75 -19.90 -15.99
CA ALA A 9 3.77 -19.34 -14.62
C ALA A 9 5.08 -18.59 -14.35
N TYR A 10 6.21 -19.13 -14.80
CA TYR A 10 7.50 -18.46 -14.65
C TYR A 10 7.53 -17.15 -15.42
N THR A 11 7.04 -17.14 -16.65
CA THR A 11 7.00 -15.93 -17.51
C THR A 11 6.11 -14.86 -16.90
N VAL A 12 4.92 -15.24 -16.41
CA VAL A 12 4.00 -14.32 -15.74
C VAL A 12 4.64 -13.72 -14.49
N SER A 13 5.28 -14.57 -13.67
CA SER A 13 5.96 -14.10 -12.45
C SER A 13 7.10 -13.14 -12.79
N LYS A 14 7.86 -13.41 -13.86
CA LYS A 14 8.94 -12.55 -14.31
C LYS A 14 8.40 -11.18 -14.73
N TYR A 15 7.33 -11.14 -15.52
CA TYR A 15 6.72 -9.89 -15.97
C TYR A 15 6.12 -9.11 -14.80
N GLU A 16 5.52 -9.80 -13.83
CA GLU A 16 4.99 -9.16 -12.64
C GLU A 16 6.09 -8.44 -11.85
N LYS A 17 7.24 -9.08 -11.70
CA LYS A 17 8.39 -8.47 -11.02
C LYS A 17 8.93 -7.29 -11.81
N GLU A 18 9.01 -7.39 -13.14
CA GLU A 18 9.45 -6.28 -13.99
C GLU A 18 8.50 -5.08 -13.89
N ILE A 19 7.20 -5.33 -13.90
CA ILE A 19 6.19 -4.28 -13.77
C ILE A 19 6.31 -3.60 -12.41
N ALA A 20 6.48 -4.37 -11.34
CA ALA A 20 6.65 -3.82 -10.00
C ALA A 20 7.92 -2.97 -9.91
N GLN A 21 9.02 -3.43 -10.52
CA GLN A 21 10.28 -2.70 -10.53
C GLN A 21 10.17 -1.41 -11.33
N LEU A 22 9.54 -1.46 -12.51
CA LEU A 22 9.31 -0.27 -13.33
C LEU A 22 8.42 0.74 -12.62
N LYS A 23 7.37 0.27 -11.96
CA LYS A 23 6.48 1.13 -11.19
C LYS A 23 7.25 1.83 -10.08
N LYS A 24 8.10 1.11 -9.37
CA LYS A 24 8.95 1.66 -8.32
C LYS A 24 9.90 2.72 -8.88
N GLU A 25 10.55 2.45 -10.02
CA GLU A 25 11.47 3.38 -10.66
C GLU A 25 10.77 4.67 -11.11
N ILE A 26 9.53 4.55 -11.58
CA ILE A 26 8.73 5.71 -12.01
C ILE A 26 8.26 6.52 -10.80
N LEU A 27 7.81 5.85 -9.73
CA LEU A 27 7.22 6.51 -8.59
C LEU A 27 8.24 7.10 -7.62
N ALA A 28 9.38 6.44 -7.44
CA ALA A 28 10.39 6.89 -6.49
C ALA A 28 10.84 8.35 -6.70
N PRO A 29 11.11 8.81 -7.96
CA PRO A 29 11.50 10.21 -8.16
C PRO A 29 10.38 11.22 -7.90
N ARG A 30 9.11 10.77 -7.91
CA ARG A 30 7.95 11.62 -7.65
C ARG A 30 7.67 11.79 -6.18
N ILE A 31 8.24 10.94 -5.35
CA ILE A 31 8.03 10.97 -3.91
C ILE A 31 9.00 11.97 -3.31
N LYS A 32 8.46 13.05 -2.75
CA LYS A 32 9.26 14.09 -2.11
C LYS A 32 8.90 14.13 -0.63
N PHE A 33 9.75 13.54 0.18
CA PHE A 33 9.60 13.61 1.62
C PHE A 33 10.34 14.85 2.12
N THR A 34 9.64 15.69 2.87
CA THR A 34 10.26 16.85 3.53
C THR A 34 10.55 16.48 4.98
N SER A 35 11.47 17.20 5.60
CA SER A 35 11.82 16.97 7.01
C SER A 35 10.64 17.23 7.96
N LYS A 36 9.63 17.97 7.50
CA LYS A 36 8.44 18.29 8.29
C LYS A 36 7.31 17.27 8.14
N MET A 37 7.45 16.31 7.23
CA MET A 37 6.42 15.30 7.01
C MET A 37 6.43 14.26 8.12
N GLY A 38 5.28 14.05 8.74
CA GLY A 38 5.10 12.97 9.69
C GLY A 38 4.93 11.63 9.00
N GLN A 39 4.85 10.56 9.80
CA GLN A 39 4.68 9.20 9.29
C GLN A 39 3.39 9.05 8.48
N PHE A 40 2.31 9.65 8.95
CA PHE A 40 1.02 9.56 8.26
C PHE A 40 1.10 10.15 6.86
N GLU A 41 1.68 11.34 6.72
CA GLU A 41 1.79 12.02 5.43
C GLU A 41 2.64 11.22 4.45
N LYS A 42 3.72 10.62 4.91
CA LYS A 42 4.58 9.77 4.07
C LYS A 42 3.82 8.55 3.57
N VAL A 43 3.13 7.86 4.46
CA VAL A 43 2.34 6.67 4.12
C VAL A 43 1.22 7.05 3.17
N LEU A 44 0.52 8.13 3.46
CA LEU A 44 -0.58 8.62 2.61
C LEU A 44 -0.08 8.91 1.19
N GLN A 45 1.01 9.64 1.06
CA GLN A 45 1.58 9.97 -0.25
C GLN A 45 1.97 8.72 -1.04
N VAL A 46 2.70 7.81 -0.41
CA VAL A 46 3.18 6.60 -1.08
C VAL A 46 2.02 5.71 -1.49
N CYS A 47 1.07 5.45 -0.58
CA CYS A 47 -0.07 4.58 -0.88
C CYS A 47 -0.96 5.16 -1.97
N CYS A 48 -1.19 6.46 -1.96
CA CYS A 48 -1.97 7.11 -3.01
C CYS A 48 -1.29 6.99 -4.37
N MET A 49 0.02 7.15 -4.42
CA MET A 49 0.76 6.99 -5.67
C MET A 49 0.73 5.55 -6.17
N VAL A 50 0.95 4.59 -5.28
CA VAL A 50 0.96 3.16 -5.63
C VAL A 50 -0.41 2.71 -6.14
N CYS A 51 -1.49 3.19 -5.52
CA CYS A 51 -2.85 2.82 -5.90
C CYS A 51 -3.45 3.73 -6.97
N ASN A 52 -2.72 4.75 -7.40
CA ASN A 52 -3.15 5.71 -8.40
C ASN A 52 -4.46 6.42 -8.01
N VAL A 53 -4.52 6.88 -6.78
CA VAL A 53 -5.64 7.67 -6.24
C VAL A 53 -5.09 8.94 -5.61
N THR A 54 -5.97 9.91 -5.33
CA THR A 54 -5.56 11.15 -4.68
C THR A 54 -5.80 11.09 -3.18
N PRO A 55 -5.04 11.84 -2.37
CA PRO A 55 -5.31 11.93 -0.94
C PRO A 55 -6.71 12.42 -0.62
N SER A 56 -7.24 13.36 -1.41
CA SER A 56 -8.62 13.86 -1.25
C SER A 56 -9.64 12.74 -1.38
N GLU A 57 -9.46 11.84 -2.36
CA GLU A 57 -10.32 10.69 -2.55
C GLU A 57 -10.27 9.74 -1.36
N VAL A 58 -9.08 9.48 -0.84
CA VAL A 58 -8.90 8.60 0.32
C VAL A 58 -9.59 9.16 1.55
N LEU A 59 -9.50 10.48 1.76
CA LEU A 59 -10.12 11.14 2.90
C LEU A 59 -11.61 11.39 2.72
N SER A 60 -12.14 11.19 1.51
CA SER A 60 -13.56 11.35 1.20
C SER A 60 -14.37 10.14 1.64
N LYS A 61 -15.70 10.21 1.46
CA LYS A 61 -16.59 9.09 1.75
C LYS A 61 -16.79 8.16 0.57
N CYS A 62 -16.02 8.34 -0.50
CA CYS A 62 -16.12 7.50 -1.70
C CYS A 62 -15.76 6.05 -1.37
N ARG A 63 -16.54 5.11 -1.92
CA ARG A 63 -16.34 3.67 -1.71
C ARG A 63 -15.92 2.94 -2.99
N ARG A 64 -15.37 3.65 -3.95
CA ARG A 64 -14.85 3.00 -5.15
C ARG A 64 -13.73 2.02 -4.77
N GLY A 65 -13.65 0.88 -5.48
CA GLY A 65 -12.79 -0.24 -5.09
C GLY A 65 -11.32 0.12 -4.94
N ASP A 66 -10.77 0.91 -5.85
CA ASP A 66 -9.37 1.34 -5.81
C ASP A 66 -9.10 2.24 -4.60
N ILE A 67 -10.04 3.11 -4.26
CA ILE A 67 -9.94 4.00 -3.10
C ILE A 67 -10.03 3.20 -1.80
N MET A 68 -10.93 2.22 -1.76
CA MET A 68 -11.05 1.32 -0.60
C MET A 68 -9.76 0.54 -0.37
N THR A 69 -9.18 0.00 -1.44
CA THR A 69 -7.90 -0.71 -1.36
C THR A 69 -6.80 0.19 -0.81
N ALA A 70 -6.73 1.43 -1.29
CA ALA A 70 -5.76 2.40 -0.79
C ALA A 70 -5.93 2.68 0.70
N ARG A 71 -7.17 2.86 1.16
CA ARG A 71 -7.45 3.07 2.59
C ARG A 71 -7.01 1.88 3.42
N HIS A 72 -7.34 0.68 2.97
CA HIS A 72 -6.98 -0.55 3.68
C HIS A 72 -5.47 -0.70 3.77
N LEU A 73 -4.76 -0.39 2.67
CA LEU A 73 -3.30 -0.43 2.65
C LEU A 73 -2.70 0.58 3.62
N ILE A 74 -3.22 1.81 3.64
CA ILE A 74 -2.75 2.85 4.55
C ILE A 74 -2.94 2.42 6.01
N VAL A 75 -4.12 1.92 6.35
CA VAL A 75 -4.42 1.48 7.71
C VAL A 75 -3.48 0.34 8.10
N TYR A 76 -3.27 -0.61 7.21
CA TYR A 76 -2.41 -1.76 7.49
C TYR A 76 -0.96 -1.32 7.75
N LEU A 77 -0.41 -0.45 6.90
CA LEU A 77 0.95 0.06 7.06
C LEU A 77 1.10 0.86 8.36
N LEU A 78 0.16 1.75 8.64
CA LEU A 78 0.22 2.58 9.85
C LEU A 78 0.14 1.74 11.11
N ARG A 79 -0.70 0.70 11.12
CA ARG A 79 -0.85 -0.15 12.29
C ARG A 79 0.29 -1.15 12.43
N PHE A 80 0.65 -1.85 11.35
CA PHE A 80 1.60 -2.95 11.40
C PHE A 80 3.06 -2.45 11.41
N ASP A 81 3.39 -1.56 10.49
CA ASP A 81 4.78 -1.10 10.33
C ASP A 81 5.13 0.07 11.24
N TYR A 82 4.17 0.96 11.51
CA TYR A 82 4.42 2.17 12.31
C TYR A 82 3.80 2.10 13.70
N ALA A 83 3.06 1.04 14.01
CA ALA A 83 2.48 0.77 15.33
C ALA A 83 1.60 1.89 15.89
N LEU A 84 0.88 2.61 15.03
CA LEU A 84 -0.07 3.63 15.46
C LEU A 84 -1.34 2.97 16.00
N HIS A 85 -1.97 3.62 16.98
CA HIS A 85 -3.24 3.14 17.51
C HIS A 85 -4.37 3.33 16.50
N TYR A 86 -5.34 2.42 16.52
CA TYR A 86 -6.50 2.50 15.62
C TYR A 86 -7.27 3.80 15.76
N ALA A 87 -7.39 4.33 16.97
CA ALA A 87 -8.05 5.60 17.21
C ALA A 87 -7.36 6.75 16.49
N GLU A 88 -6.03 6.77 16.53
CA GLU A 88 -5.23 7.77 15.82
C GLU A 88 -5.36 7.63 14.30
N ILE A 89 -5.28 6.40 13.81
CA ILE A 89 -5.44 6.12 12.38
C ILE A 89 -6.83 6.57 11.90
N GLY A 90 -7.87 6.20 12.63
CA GLY A 90 -9.24 6.57 12.28
C GLY A 90 -9.43 8.09 12.27
N ARG A 91 -8.91 8.76 13.28
CA ARG A 91 -8.98 10.22 13.36
C ARG A 91 -8.33 10.88 12.14
N ARG A 92 -7.15 10.41 11.75
CA ARG A 92 -6.42 10.96 10.60
C ARG A 92 -7.13 10.71 9.28
N LEU A 93 -7.86 9.61 9.16
CA LEU A 93 -8.60 9.26 7.95
C LEU A 93 -10.06 9.69 7.98
N ASN A 94 -10.49 10.42 9.01
CA ASN A 94 -11.89 10.80 9.22
C ASN A 94 -12.81 9.58 9.29
N ARG A 95 -12.37 8.56 10.01
CA ARG A 95 -13.11 7.31 10.21
C ARG A 95 -13.11 6.92 11.67
N ASP A 96 -14.07 6.09 12.05
CA ASP A 96 -14.12 5.52 13.39
C ASP A 96 -12.99 4.50 13.58
N HIS A 97 -12.57 4.30 14.84
CA HIS A 97 -11.56 3.28 15.12
C HIS A 97 -12.04 1.87 14.72
N SER A 98 -13.35 1.60 14.82
CA SER A 98 -13.94 0.33 14.37
C SER A 98 -13.70 0.11 12.88
N THR A 99 -13.87 1.17 12.08
CA THR A 99 -13.61 1.13 10.64
C THR A 99 -12.14 0.83 10.36
N ALA A 100 -11.24 1.44 11.12
CA ALA A 100 -9.81 1.19 11.00
C ALA A 100 -9.48 -0.27 11.32
N ILE A 101 -10.06 -0.82 12.38
CA ILE A 101 -9.88 -2.23 12.76
C ILE A 101 -10.35 -3.15 11.62
N ASN A 102 -11.53 -2.88 11.06
CA ASN A 102 -12.06 -3.67 9.95
C ASN A 102 -11.18 -3.58 8.71
N SER A 103 -10.70 -2.40 8.38
CA SER A 103 -9.78 -2.19 7.26
C SER A 103 -8.50 -3.00 7.43
N PHE A 104 -7.94 -3.01 8.62
CA PHE A 104 -6.75 -3.79 8.94
C PHE A 104 -7.00 -5.28 8.73
N LYS A 105 -8.12 -5.80 9.27
CA LYS A 105 -8.48 -7.20 9.14
C LYS A 105 -8.68 -7.60 7.68
N GLN A 106 -9.37 -6.78 6.91
CA GLN A 106 -9.63 -7.06 5.50
C GLN A 106 -8.35 -7.09 4.69
N PHE A 107 -7.46 -6.14 4.91
CA PHE A 107 -6.18 -6.13 4.19
C PHE A 107 -5.28 -7.28 4.62
N SER A 108 -5.24 -7.59 5.90
CA SER A 108 -4.48 -8.73 6.41
C SER A 108 -4.93 -10.03 5.77
N ASN A 109 -6.25 -10.24 5.63
CA ASN A 109 -6.79 -11.41 4.93
C ASN A 109 -6.43 -11.39 3.44
N SER A 110 -6.52 -10.23 2.80
CA SER A 110 -6.20 -10.10 1.38
C SER A 110 -4.74 -10.42 1.08
N LEU A 111 -3.83 -10.11 1.99
CA LEU A 111 -2.41 -10.43 1.83
C LEU A 111 -2.16 -11.93 1.70
N GLU A 112 -2.98 -12.76 2.33
CA GLU A 112 -2.83 -14.21 2.27
C GLU A 112 -3.33 -14.79 0.95
N TYR A 113 -4.36 -14.20 0.34
CA TYR A 113 -5.08 -14.79 -0.79
C TYR A 113 -4.96 -14.01 -2.09
N ARG A 114 -4.60 -12.74 -2.05
CA ARG A 114 -4.56 -11.88 -3.25
C ARG A 114 -3.15 -11.40 -3.53
N LYS A 115 -2.65 -11.76 -4.71
CA LYS A 115 -1.31 -11.37 -5.14
C LYS A 115 -1.20 -9.88 -5.40
N GLU A 116 -2.27 -9.24 -5.87
CA GLU A 116 -2.26 -7.82 -6.19
C GLU A 116 -2.06 -6.97 -4.95
N GLU A 117 -2.80 -7.22 -3.88
CA GLU A 117 -2.66 -6.50 -2.62
C GLU A 117 -1.27 -6.72 -2.01
N LYS A 118 -0.75 -7.94 -2.15
CA LYS A 118 0.60 -8.24 -1.69
C LYS A 118 1.64 -7.43 -2.46
N ARG A 119 1.48 -7.28 -3.77
CA ARG A 119 2.37 -6.46 -4.59
C ARG A 119 2.27 -4.99 -4.22
N LEU A 120 1.06 -4.48 -4.01
CA LEU A 120 0.86 -3.10 -3.58
C LEU A 120 1.56 -2.84 -2.24
N TYR A 121 1.39 -3.75 -1.30
CA TYR A 121 2.03 -3.66 0.01
C TYR A 121 3.56 -3.66 -0.11
N ASN A 122 4.10 -4.60 -0.89
CA ASN A 122 5.54 -4.72 -1.06
C ASN A 122 6.12 -3.47 -1.74
N THR A 123 5.46 -2.95 -2.77
CA THR A 123 5.89 -1.74 -3.47
C THR A 123 5.87 -0.53 -2.54
N ALA A 124 4.78 -0.36 -1.80
CA ALA A 124 4.65 0.74 -0.85
C ALA A 124 5.71 0.64 0.25
N LYS A 125 5.92 -0.56 0.78
CA LYS A 125 6.92 -0.80 1.82
C LYS A 125 8.33 -0.52 1.33
N GLU A 126 8.67 -0.90 0.10
CA GLU A 126 9.97 -0.61 -0.47
C GLU A 126 10.18 0.89 -0.64
N LEU A 127 9.16 1.61 -1.13
CA LEU A 127 9.26 3.06 -1.30
C LEU A 127 9.40 3.79 0.04
N LEU A 128 8.71 3.32 1.06
CA LEU A 128 8.84 3.83 2.42
C LEU A 128 10.10 3.34 3.10
N GLY A 129 10.46 2.08 2.86
CA GLY A 129 11.57 1.40 3.50
C GLY A 129 12.93 1.77 2.98
N MET A 130 13.00 2.51 1.87
CA MET A 130 14.26 3.09 1.41
C MET A 130 14.90 3.97 2.49
N GLU A 131 14.10 4.48 3.43
CA GLU A 131 14.59 5.19 4.59
C GLU A 131 14.91 4.25 5.75
N VAL A 132 14.22 3.12 5.85
CA VAL A 132 14.31 2.20 6.99
C VAL A 132 15.43 1.18 6.79
N GLN A 133 15.67 0.74 5.55
CA GLN A 133 16.70 -0.25 5.25
C GLN A 133 18.12 0.33 5.37
N SER A 134 18.24 1.63 5.37
CA SER A 134 19.53 2.30 5.61
C SER A 134 19.84 2.42 7.11
N ALA A 135 18.90 2.03 7.93
CA ALA A 135 19.10 1.94 9.36
C ALA A 135 19.30 0.47 9.74
#